data_1d5841d9358155263a2673b6aa9515c2
#
_entry.id   1d5841d9358155263a2673b6aa9515c2
#
_cell.length_a   1.000
_cell.length_b   1.000
_cell.length_c   1.000
_cell.angle_alpha   90.00
_cell.angle_beta   90.00
_cell.angle_gamma   90.00
#
_symmetry.space_group_name_H-M   'P 1'
#
loop_
_entity.id
_entity.type
_entity.pdbx_description
1 polymer ?
#
loop_
_entity_poly.entity_id
_entity_poly.type
_entity_poly.pdbx_seq_one_letter_code
_entity_poly.pdbx_strand_id
1 'polypeptide(L)'
;MEESLSMRRVVVTGIGLVTPLGCGVDVTWQRLIKHESGIRKIDAFDVSDLSSKIAGMIPVGEEPGAFNPDDWLEPKEQREVDDFILYGIAAASQAVEDSGWQPKVEEDKDRTGVLIGSGIGGLQSIYNTSIIMHEKGARRVSPFFIPASLINLVSGHVAIRYNFTGPNHSVVTACSTGAHAIGDAARMIERADADVMVAGGTEAAVCRIGMAGFAAARALSTHFNDTPERASRPWDRDRDGFVIGEGAGVLVLEEYQHAKKRGAKIYAEFSGYGMSGDAHHVTAPAPNGSGAYRAMRNALSSAKMEPSDIDYINAHGTSTPLGDEIEHDAVKRLFGSAANKVSMSSTKSSIGHLLGAAGSTEAIFTILAIQNGIVPPTLNLENPSEGCDMDLVPHEAKAVSYTHLRAHETEADLECRLLLEKKK
;
A
#
# COMPACT_ATOMS: atom_id res chain seq x y z
N MET A 1 31.03 -10.82 -28.67
CA MET A 1 29.85 -9.97 -28.83
C MET A 1 29.02 -10.25 -27.60
N GLU A 2 29.10 -9.36 -26.61
CA GLU A 2 28.18 -9.37 -25.48
C GLU A 2 26.82 -8.94 -26.05
N GLU A 3 25.87 -9.86 -26.18
CA GLU A 3 24.46 -9.50 -26.24
C GLU A 3 24.18 -8.77 -24.93
N SER A 4 24.00 -7.46 -24.99
CA SER A 4 23.40 -6.69 -23.92
C SER A 4 22.07 -7.38 -23.62
N LEU A 5 22.00 -8.18 -22.56
CA LEU A 5 20.77 -8.69 -22.01
C LEU A 5 19.88 -7.49 -21.69
N SER A 6 18.99 -7.13 -22.61
CA SER A 6 17.98 -6.12 -22.32
C SER A 6 17.17 -6.63 -21.14
N MET A 7 17.09 -5.86 -20.06
CA MET A 7 16.27 -6.24 -18.91
C MET A 7 14.85 -6.56 -19.39
N ARG A 8 14.26 -7.62 -18.84
CA ARG A 8 12.88 -8.01 -19.15
C ARG A 8 11.93 -6.93 -18.64
N ARG A 9 10.91 -6.64 -19.42
CA ARG A 9 9.87 -5.68 -19.05
C ARG A 9 8.85 -6.35 -18.13
N VAL A 10 8.34 -5.58 -17.18
CA VAL A 10 7.37 -6.06 -16.17
C VAL A 10 6.07 -5.29 -16.32
N VAL A 11 4.96 -5.98 -16.30
CA VAL A 11 3.62 -5.41 -16.40
C VAL A 11 2.73 -5.91 -15.28
N VAL A 12 1.69 -5.14 -14.98
CA VAL A 12 0.65 -5.52 -14.01
C VAL A 12 -0.52 -6.14 -14.77
N THR A 13 -0.87 -7.37 -14.43
CA THR A 13 -1.94 -8.13 -15.09
C THR A 13 -3.13 -8.42 -14.18
N GLY A 14 -3.00 -8.22 -12.85
CA GLY A 14 -4.09 -8.39 -11.90
C GLY A 14 -3.91 -7.50 -10.68
N ILE A 15 -5.02 -7.09 -10.08
CA ILE A 15 -5.06 -6.21 -8.89
C ILE A 15 -6.16 -6.64 -7.92
N GLY A 16 -5.92 -6.48 -6.62
CA GLY A 16 -6.89 -6.78 -5.57
C GLY A 16 -6.74 -5.87 -4.37
N LEU A 17 -7.87 -5.48 -3.77
CA LEU A 17 -7.95 -4.51 -2.68
C LEU A 17 -8.89 -4.95 -1.55
N VAL A 18 -8.43 -4.72 -0.32
CA VAL A 18 -9.24 -4.69 0.89
C VAL A 18 -8.88 -3.40 1.63
N THR A 19 -9.82 -2.48 1.81
CA THR A 19 -9.56 -1.13 2.33
C THR A 19 -10.68 -0.64 3.23
N PRO A 20 -10.49 0.46 3.97
CA PRO A 20 -11.56 1.12 4.71
C PRO A 20 -12.74 1.61 3.84
N LEU A 21 -12.52 1.78 2.54
CA LEU A 21 -13.59 2.08 1.58
C LEU A 21 -14.32 0.84 1.07
N GLY A 22 -13.84 -0.37 1.36
CA GLY A 22 -14.49 -1.61 0.99
C GLY A 22 -13.56 -2.73 0.57
N CYS A 23 -14.15 -3.90 0.36
CA CYS A 23 -13.52 -5.07 -0.20
C CYS A 23 -13.83 -5.15 -1.71
N GLY A 24 -12.80 -5.13 -2.53
CA GLY A 24 -12.91 -5.14 -3.99
C GLY A 24 -12.42 -3.85 -4.64
N VAL A 25 -11.86 -4.01 -5.84
CA VAL A 25 -11.22 -2.90 -6.59
C VAL A 25 -12.24 -1.84 -7.02
N ASP A 26 -13.32 -2.28 -7.66
CA ASP A 26 -14.31 -1.35 -8.23
C ASP A 26 -15.04 -0.53 -7.15
N VAL A 27 -15.47 -1.17 -6.07
CA VAL A 27 -16.17 -0.49 -4.98
C VAL A 27 -15.25 0.51 -4.28
N THR A 28 -14.01 0.12 -4.04
CA THR A 28 -13.00 1.00 -3.42
C THR A 28 -12.72 2.22 -4.31
N TRP A 29 -12.49 1.99 -5.61
CA TRP A 29 -12.23 3.07 -6.56
C TRP A 29 -13.41 4.04 -6.68
N GLN A 30 -14.63 3.52 -6.82
CA GLN A 30 -15.83 4.36 -6.94
C GLN A 30 -16.05 5.24 -5.71
N ARG A 31 -15.83 4.70 -4.50
CA ARG A 31 -15.93 5.46 -3.25
C ARG A 31 -14.82 6.49 -3.11
N LEU A 32 -13.58 6.14 -3.50
CA LEU A 32 -12.45 7.04 -3.48
C LEU A 32 -12.67 8.29 -4.35
N ILE A 33 -13.10 8.11 -5.60
CA ILE A 33 -13.32 9.23 -6.52
C ILE A 33 -14.62 10.01 -6.21
N LYS A 34 -15.52 9.46 -5.40
CA LYS A 34 -16.71 10.14 -4.86
C LYS A 34 -16.45 10.86 -3.54
N HIS A 35 -15.21 10.99 -3.14
CA HIS A 35 -14.79 11.73 -1.94
C HIS A 35 -15.29 11.12 -0.62
N GLU A 36 -15.54 9.81 -0.60
CA GLU A 36 -15.97 9.12 0.61
C GLU A 36 -14.77 8.91 1.56
N SER A 37 -15.05 8.96 2.86
CA SER A 37 -14.07 8.64 3.90
C SER A 37 -14.40 7.29 4.54
N GLY A 38 -13.39 6.42 4.65
CA GLY A 38 -13.46 5.17 5.41
C GLY A 38 -13.01 5.31 6.86
N ILE A 39 -12.68 6.55 7.29
CA ILE A 39 -12.26 6.84 8.66
C ILE A 39 -13.49 7.02 9.55
N ARG A 40 -13.52 6.28 10.67
CA ARG A 40 -14.65 6.28 11.59
C ARG A 40 -14.21 6.08 13.05
N LYS A 41 -15.15 6.28 14.00
CA LYS A 41 -14.90 5.95 15.40
C LYS A 41 -14.67 4.45 15.55
N ILE A 42 -13.71 4.10 16.39
CA ILE A 42 -13.41 2.70 16.71
C ILE A 42 -14.50 2.17 17.67
N ASP A 43 -15.18 1.10 17.27
CA ASP A 43 -16.21 0.40 18.03
C ASP A 43 -15.86 -1.08 18.31
N ALA A 44 -14.81 -1.59 17.69
CA ALA A 44 -14.38 -3.00 17.82
C ALA A 44 -13.74 -3.34 19.17
N PHE A 45 -13.24 -2.34 19.90
CA PHE A 45 -12.62 -2.51 21.22
C PHE A 45 -12.71 -1.22 22.06
N ASP A 46 -12.49 -1.33 23.37
CA ASP A 46 -12.51 -0.17 24.29
C ASP A 46 -11.34 0.79 24.01
N VAL A 47 -11.67 2.03 23.69
CA VAL A 47 -10.75 3.15 23.41
C VAL A 47 -10.90 4.29 24.42
N SER A 48 -11.61 4.07 25.54
CA SER A 48 -11.95 5.13 26.49
C SER A 48 -10.75 5.84 27.10
N ASP A 49 -9.65 5.13 27.32
CA ASP A 49 -8.37 5.60 27.86
C ASP A 49 -7.34 5.98 26.78
N LEU A 50 -7.69 5.88 25.48
CA LEU A 50 -6.81 6.25 24.37
C LEU A 50 -7.04 7.70 23.94
N SER A 51 -5.97 8.40 23.56
CA SER A 51 -6.04 9.77 23.06
C SER A 51 -6.66 9.88 21.67
N SER A 52 -6.38 8.92 20.79
CA SER A 52 -7.02 8.79 19.48
C SER A 52 -8.05 7.65 19.53
N LYS A 53 -9.27 7.91 19.02
CA LYS A 53 -10.42 7.01 19.08
C LYS A 53 -11.00 6.70 17.70
N ILE A 54 -10.22 6.95 16.67
CA ILE A 54 -10.61 6.88 15.26
C ILE A 54 -9.60 6.08 14.45
N ALA A 55 -10.08 5.40 13.42
CA ALA A 55 -9.25 4.64 12.49
C ALA A 55 -9.94 4.47 11.13
N GLY A 56 -9.16 4.18 10.10
CA GLY A 56 -9.64 3.63 8.85
C GLY A 56 -9.82 2.11 9.00
N MET A 57 -11.04 1.67 9.27
CA MET A 57 -11.36 0.26 9.50
C MET A 57 -12.09 -0.33 8.30
N ILE A 58 -11.76 -1.56 7.94
CA ILE A 58 -12.46 -2.31 6.89
C ILE A 58 -13.92 -2.49 7.30
N PRO A 59 -14.90 -2.15 6.42
CA PRO A 59 -16.31 -2.45 6.68
C PRO A 59 -16.54 -3.96 6.60
N VAL A 60 -17.03 -4.56 7.69
CA VAL A 60 -17.30 -6.01 7.79
C VAL A 60 -18.80 -6.24 7.78
N GLY A 61 -19.28 -7.24 7.05
CA GLY A 61 -20.69 -7.60 6.98
C GLY A 61 -21.09 -8.18 5.62
N GLU A 62 -22.41 -8.21 5.39
CA GLU A 62 -23.02 -8.75 4.17
C GLU A 62 -23.38 -7.65 3.14
N GLU A 63 -23.23 -6.37 3.49
CA GLU A 63 -23.55 -5.25 2.63
C GLU A 63 -22.61 -5.19 1.39
N PRO A 64 -23.08 -4.73 0.24
CA PRO A 64 -22.24 -4.64 -0.96
C PRO A 64 -20.94 -3.87 -0.73
N GLY A 65 -19.82 -4.55 -0.95
CA GLY A 65 -18.49 -4.01 -0.74
C GLY A 65 -17.99 -4.09 0.70
N ALA A 66 -18.74 -4.69 1.63
CA ALA A 66 -18.21 -5.08 2.92
C ALA A 66 -17.33 -6.32 2.80
N PHE A 67 -16.42 -6.50 3.74
CA PHE A 67 -15.58 -7.66 3.84
C PHE A 67 -16.33 -8.75 4.62
N ASN A 68 -16.47 -9.92 4.01
CA ASN A 68 -16.98 -11.10 4.69
C ASN A 68 -15.87 -12.17 4.76
N PRO A 69 -15.35 -12.50 5.94
CA PRO A 69 -14.31 -13.51 6.11
C PRO A 69 -14.61 -14.86 5.46
N ASP A 70 -15.89 -15.28 5.47
CA ASP A 70 -16.33 -16.58 4.96
C ASP A 70 -16.20 -16.70 3.44
N ASP A 71 -16.10 -15.60 2.71
CA ASP A 71 -15.85 -15.60 1.28
C ASP A 71 -14.40 -16.01 0.93
N TRP A 72 -13.48 -15.95 1.89
CA TRP A 72 -12.05 -16.10 1.66
C TRP A 72 -11.43 -17.31 2.33
N LEU A 73 -11.84 -17.62 3.57
CA LEU A 73 -11.35 -18.76 4.37
C LEU A 73 -12.50 -19.45 5.08
N GLU A 74 -12.41 -20.79 5.16
CA GLU A 74 -13.33 -21.56 5.99
C GLU A 74 -13.25 -21.12 7.47
N PRO A 75 -14.33 -21.15 8.24
CA PRO A 75 -14.35 -20.71 9.66
C PRO A 75 -13.33 -21.41 10.56
N LYS A 76 -12.85 -22.59 10.18
CA LYS A 76 -11.76 -23.27 10.89
C LYS A 76 -10.42 -22.58 10.62
N GLU A 77 -10.12 -22.29 9.34
CA GLU A 77 -8.87 -21.66 8.90
C GLU A 77 -8.75 -20.23 9.42
N GLN A 78 -9.87 -19.48 9.49
CA GLN A 78 -9.90 -18.12 10.07
C GLN A 78 -9.36 -18.06 11.49
N ARG A 79 -9.53 -19.13 12.28
CA ARG A 79 -9.01 -19.24 13.66
C ARG A 79 -7.52 -19.57 13.73
N GLU A 80 -6.90 -19.90 12.63
CA GLU A 80 -5.50 -20.32 12.51
C GLU A 80 -4.61 -19.19 12.01
N VAL A 81 -5.19 -18.05 11.61
CA VAL A 81 -4.48 -16.89 11.07
C VAL A 81 -4.84 -15.59 11.81
N ASP A 82 -3.96 -14.61 11.76
CA ASP A 82 -4.27 -13.23 12.18
C ASP A 82 -4.91 -12.48 11.00
N ASP A 83 -5.64 -11.40 11.29
CA ASP A 83 -6.42 -10.66 10.31
C ASP A 83 -5.56 -10.11 9.16
N PHE A 84 -4.29 -9.75 9.39
CA PHE A 84 -3.42 -9.30 8.30
C PHE A 84 -3.20 -10.40 7.25
N ILE A 85 -3.13 -11.68 7.65
CA ILE A 85 -3.02 -12.82 6.72
C ILE A 85 -4.33 -12.97 5.96
N LEU A 86 -5.46 -12.88 6.63
CA LEU A 86 -6.79 -12.99 6.02
C LEU A 86 -7.02 -11.88 4.97
N TYR A 87 -6.70 -10.63 5.28
CA TYR A 87 -6.81 -9.51 4.33
C TYR A 87 -5.86 -9.71 3.14
N GLY A 88 -4.63 -10.15 3.41
CA GLY A 88 -3.65 -10.46 2.36
C GLY A 88 -4.10 -11.58 1.41
N ILE A 89 -4.69 -12.66 1.96
CA ILE A 89 -5.27 -13.75 1.16
C ILE A 89 -6.43 -13.24 0.30
N ALA A 90 -7.31 -12.41 0.86
CA ALA A 90 -8.45 -11.86 0.14
C ALA A 90 -8.02 -10.96 -1.03
N ALA A 91 -7.09 -10.05 -0.81
CA ALA A 91 -6.55 -9.19 -1.86
C ALA A 91 -5.75 -10.00 -2.91
N ALA A 92 -4.95 -10.98 -2.49
CA ALA A 92 -4.22 -11.85 -3.40
C ALA A 92 -5.15 -12.70 -4.26
N SER A 93 -6.24 -13.21 -3.69
CA SER A 93 -7.24 -14.00 -4.43
C SER A 93 -7.91 -13.15 -5.51
N GLN A 94 -8.31 -11.93 -5.20
CA GLN A 94 -8.83 -10.98 -6.19
C GLN A 94 -7.82 -10.73 -7.32
N ALA A 95 -6.55 -10.46 -6.98
CA ALA A 95 -5.51 -10.17 -7.96
C ALA A 95 -5.22 -11.36 -8.89
N VAL A 96 -5.15 -12.57 -8.34
CA VAL A 96 -4.91 -13.79 -9.12
C VAL A 96 -6.10 -14.08 -10.05
N GLU A 97 -7.33 -13.95 -9.55
CA GLU A 97 -8.54 -14.11 -10.35
C GLU A 97 -8.62 -13.08 -11.48
N ASP A 98 -8.41 -11.80 -11.16
CA ASP A 98 -8.41 -10.71 -12.15
C ASP A 98 -7.34 -10.88 -13.23
N SER A 99 -6.15 -11.40 -12.86
CA SER A 99 -5.09 -11.70 -13.82
C SER A 99 -5.43 -12.83 -14.80
N GLY A 100 -6.35 -13.70 -14.43
CA GLY A 100 -6.65 -14.94 -15.14
C GLY A 100 -5.48 -15.93 -15.19
N TRP A 101 -4.44 -15.75 -14.36
CA TRP A 101 -3.28 -16.62 -14.32
C TRP A 101 -3.57 -17.92 -13.58
N GLN A 102 -3.53 -19.04 -14.30
CA GLN A 102 -3.73 -20.39 -13.77
C GLN A 102 -2.68 -21.32 -14.38
N PRO A 103 -1.51 -21.48 -13.77
CA PRO A 103 -0.45 -22.34 -14.28
C PRO A 103 -0.91 -23.80 -14.33
N LYS A 104 -0.74 -24.43 -15.46
CA LYS A 104 -1.18 -25.83 -15.70
C LYS A 104 -0.05 -26.84 -15.66
N VAL A 105 1.17 -26.40 -15.91
CA VAL A 105 2.37 -27.23 -15.91
C VAL A 105 3.28 -26.85 -14.75
N GLU A 106 4.10 -27.81 -14.29
CA GLU A 106 4.98 -27.58 -13.14
C GLU A 106 5.97 -26.43 -13.38
N GLU A 107 6.52 -26.33 -14.61
CA GLU A 107 7.45 -25.25 -14.96
C GLU A 107 6.84 -23.86 -14.74
N ASP A 108 5.58 -23.65 -15.09
CA ASP A 108 4.88 -22.38 -14.87
C ASP A 108 4.66 -22.10 -13.36
N LYS A 109 4.42 -23.15 -12.56
CA LYS A 109 4.29 -23.03 -11.10
C LYS A 109 5.62 -22.68 -10.45
N ASP A 110 6.73 -23.33 -10.89
CA ASP A 110 8.08 -23.05 -10.41
C ASP A 110 8.55 -21.65 -10.79
N ARG A 111 7.94 -21.06 -11.81
CA ARG A 111 8.20 -19.70 -12.29
C ARG A 111 7.21 -18.66 -11.76
N THR A 112 6.27 -19.07 -10.87
CA THR A 112 5.30 -18.19 -10.22
C THR A 112 5.61 -18.07 -8.74
N GLY A 113 5.98 -16.87 -8.29
CA GLY A 113 6.35 -16.60 -6.90
C GLY A 113 5.34 -15.71 -6.17
N VAL A 114 5.55 -15.57 -4.85
CA VAL A 114 4.74 -14.73 -3.96
C VAL A 114 5.64 -13.91 -3.05
N LEU A 115 5.41 -12.59 -3.01
CA LEU A 115 6.11 -11.65 -2.13
C LEU A 115 5.13 -10.64 -1.56
N ILE A 116 4.54 -10.95 -0.41
CA ILE A 116 3.61 -10.06 0.29
C ILE A 116 4.18 -9.76 1.68
N GLY A 117 4.31 -8.47 2.00
CA GLY A 117 4.85 -8.01 3.27
C GLY A 117 3.79 -7.46 4.22
N SER A 118 4.20 -7.19 5.45
CA SER A 118 3.44 -6.45 6.47
C SER A 118 4.41 -5.66 7.32
N GLY A 119 4.04 -4.48 7.78
CA GLY A 119 4.90 -3.65 8.60
C GLY A 119 5.08 -4.18 10.02
N ILE A 120 4.02 -4.76 10.59
CA ILE A 120 4.00 -5.24 11.98
C ILE A 120 3.61 -6.72 12.07
N GLY A 121 2.76 -7.21 11.17
CA GLY A 121 2.29 -8.60 11.18
C GLY A 121 1.25 -8.87 12.27
N GLY A 122 1.27 -10.06 12.87
CA GLY A 122 0.25 -10.55 13.79
C GLY A 122 0.22 -9.89 15.17
N LEU A 123 0.17 -8.56 15.21
CA LEU A 123 0.22 -7.76 16.44
C LEU A 123 -0.93 -8.09 17.38
N GLN A 124 -2.16 -8.26 16.86
CA GLN A 124 -3.34 -8.61 17.63
C GLN A 124 -3.20 -10.00 18.24
N SER A 125 -2.72 -10.99 17.47
CA SER A 125 -2.47 -12.35 17.94
C SER A 125 -1.41 -12.40 19.04
N ILE A 126 -0.32 -11.63 18.89
CA ILE A 126 0.75 -11.52 19.90
C ILE A 126 0.18 -10.93 21.20
N TYR A 127 -0.57 -9.84 21.11
CA TYR A 127 -1.17 -9.17 22.26
C TYR A 127 -2.15 -10.11 23.01
N ASN A 128 -3.10 -10.69 22.30
CA ASN A 128 -4.11 -11.58 22.88
C ASN A 128 -3.47 -12.84 23.50
N THR A 129 -2.50 -13.44 22.81
CA THR A 129 -1.81 -14.63 23.32
C THR A 129 -0.97 -14.32 24.55
N SER A 130 -0.36 -13.13 24.62
CA SER A 130 0.39 -12.69 25.82
C SER A 130 -0.52 -12.58 27.05
N ILE A 131 -1.73 -12.04 26.88
CA ILE A 131 -2.73 -11.96 27.95
C ILE A 131 -3.17 -13.38 28.37
N ILE A 132 -3.50 -14.25 27.40
CA ILE A 132 -3.89 -15.64 27.67
C ILE A 132 -2.78 -16.39 28.44
N MET A 133 -1.52 -16.21 28.02
CA MET A 133 -0.39 -16.84 28.69
C MET A 133 -0.23 -16.34 30.13
N HIS A 134 -0.40 -15.04 30.35
CA HIS A 134 -0.31 -14.41 31.67
C HIS A 134 -1.42 -14.91 32.61
N GLU A 135 -2.67 -14.92 32.15
CA GLU A 135 -3.83 -15.22 32.96
C GLU A 135 -4.08 -16.74 33.13
N LYS A 136 -3.83 -17.54 32.09
CA LYS A 136 -4.26 -18.96 32.00
C LYS A 136 -3.09 -19.93 31.84
N GLY A 137 -1.85 -19.42 31.70
CA GLY A 137 -0.64 -20.24 31.62
C GLY A 137 -0.35 -20.75 30.20
N ALA A 138 0.89 -21.21 30.01
CA ALA A 138 1.47 -21.58 28.71
C ALA A 138 0.69 -22.69 27.96
N ARG A 139 0.02 -23.58 28.69
CA ARG A 139 -0.78 -24.68 28.08
C ARG A 139 -2.01 -24.22 27.32
N ARG A 140 -2.38 -22.94 27.44
CA ARG A 140 -3.52 -22.33 26.73
C ARG A 140 -3.13 -21.60 25.46
N VAL A 141 -1.83 -21.47 25.19
CA VAL A 141 -1.33 -20.89 23.93
C VAL A 141 -1.71 -21.80 22.75
N SER A 142 -2.26 -21.20 21.70
CA SER A 142 -2.65 -21.92 20.49
C SER A 142 -1.43 -22.51 19.77
N PRO A 143 -1.49 -23.72 19.20
CA PRO A 143 -0.44 -24.24 18.34
C PRO A 143 -0.25 -23.42 17.06
N PHE A 144 -1.25 -22.64 16.66
CA PHE A 144 -1.21 -21.77 15.51
C PHE A 144 -0.65 -20.37 15.82
N PHE A 145 -0.32 -20.06 17.08
CA PHE A 145 0.15 -18.73 17.48
C PHE A 145 1.34 -18.24 16.66
N ILE A 146 2.36 -19.06 16.51
CA ILE A 146 3.55 -18.67 15.74
C ILE A 146 3.23 -18.49 14.25
N PRO A 147 2.62 -19.47 13.55
CA PRO A 147 2.21 -19.29 12.16
C PRO A 147 1.31 -18.06 11.94
N ALA A 148 0.34 -17.81 12.80
CA ALA A 148 -0.55 -16.66 12.70
C ALA A 148 0.17 -15.31 12.84
N SER A 149 1.31 -15.27 13.53
CA SER A 149 2.03 -14.03 13.82
C SER A 149 3.13 -13.68 12.81
N LEU A 150 3.63 -14.66 12.05
CA LEU A 150 4.78 -14.47 11.15
C LEU A 150 4.36 -13.79 9.84
N ILE A 151 5.05 -12.72 9.48
CA ILE A 151 4.74 -11.90 8.31
C ILE A 151 4.82 -12.70 6.99
N ASN A 152 5.82 -13.57 6.84
CA ASN A 152 5.99 -14.36 5.61
C ASN A 152 4.91 -15.43 5.40
N LEU A 153 4.06 -15.69 6.39
CA LEU A 153 3.02 -16.70 6.26
C LEU A 153 1.86 -16.24 5.36
N VAL A 154 1.65 -14.94 5.16
CA VAL A 154 0.72 -14.49 4.11
C VAL A 154 1.16 -14.98 2.74
N SER A 155 2.45 -14.82 2.38
CA SER A 155 3.01 -15.37 1.16
C SER A 155 2.93 -16.91 1.12
N GLY A 156 3.18 -17.57 2.26
CA GLY A 156 3.07 -19.01 2.38
C GLY A 156 1.64 -19.53 2.13
N HIS A 157 0.62 -18.91 2.72
CA HIS A 157 -0.79 -19.29 2.50
C HIS A 157 -1.23 -19.10 1.05
N VAL A 158 -0.85 -17.99 0.41
CA VAL A 158 -1.17 -17.73 -1.00
C VAL A 158 -0.48 -18.77 -1.89
N ALA A 159 0.79 -19.08 -1.66
CA ALA A 159 1.53 -20.08 -2.42
C ALA A 159 0.90 -21.47 -2.30
N ILE A 160 0.51 -21.90 -1.09
CA ILE A 160 -0.19 -23.18 -0.86
C ILE A 160 -1.53 -23.20 -1.59
N ARG A 161 -2.32 -22.13 -1.48
CA ARG A 161 -3.67 -22.05 -2.07
C ARG A 161 -3.68 -22.23 -3.59
N TYR A 162 -2.68 -21.66 -4.26
CA TYR A 162 -2.58 -21.66 -5.73
C TYR A 162 -1.54 -22.64 -6.27
N ASN A 163 -0.83 -23.36 -5.39
CA ASN A 163 0.27 -24.25 -5.75
C ASN A 163 1.36 -23.53 -6.57
N PHE A 164 1.75 -22.33 -6.11
CA PHE A 164 2.86 -21.58 -6.67
C PHE A 164 4.16 -22.00 -5.99
N THR A 165 5.11 -22.53 -6.71
CA THR A 165 6.34 -23.14 -6.19
C THR A 165 7.60 -22.32 -6.49
N GLY A 166 7.44 -21.13 -7.07
CA GLY A 166 8.51 -20.19 -7.32
C GLY A 166 8.99 -19.45 -6.05
N PRO A 167 9.75 -18.37 -6.21
CA PRO A 167 10.28 -17.59 -5.06
C PRO A 167 9.19 -17.20 -4.07
N ASN A 168 9.43 -17.46 -2.77
CA ASN A 168 8.45 -17.19 -1.71
C ASN A 168 9.13 -16.59 -0.50
N HIS A 169 8.88 -15.32 -0.22
CA HIS A 169 9.38 -14.62 0.96
C HIS A 169 8.55 -13.35 1.26
N SER A 170 9.04 -12.52 2.18
CA SER A 170 8.38 -11.30 2.60
C SER A 170 9.42 -10.22 2.89
N VAL A 171 9.03 -8.96 2.75
CA VAL A 171 9.80 -7.80 3.21
C VAL A 171 9.09 -7.12 4.38
N VAL A 172 9.86 -6.44 5.23
CA VAL A 172 9.36 -5.69 6.38
C VAL A 172 10.12 -4.37 6.43
N THR A 173 9.50 -3.31 5.98
CA THR A 173 10.10 -1.98 5.88
C THR A 173 9.11 -0.89 6.28
N ALA A 174 8.38 -1.13 7.38
CA ALA A 174 7.35 -0.24 7.89
C ALA A 174 6.36 0.18 6.79
N CYS A 175 6.11 1.48 6.63
CA CYS A 175 5.17 2.01 5.65
C CYS A 175 5.54 1.69 4.19
N SER A 176 6.83 1.54 3.87
CA SER A 176 7.30 1.23 2.52
C SER A 176 7.18 -0.24 2.11
N THR A 177 6.69 -1.11 3.01
CA THR A 177 6.69 -2.57 2.81
C THR A 177 6.01 -2.98 1.50
N GLY A 178 4.81 -2.49 1.23
CA GLY A 178 4.07 -2.84 0.02
C GLY A 178 4.76 -2.40 -1.27
N ALA A 179 5.33 -1.20 -1.27
CA ALA A 179 6.08 -0.68 -2.41
C ALA A 179 7.40 -1.43 -2.63
N HIS A 180 8.13 -1.77 -1.55
CA HIS A 180 9.32 -2.63 -1.63
C HIS A 180 8.98 -4.04 -2.15
N ALA A 181 7.88 -4.63 -1.69
CA ALA A 181 7.43 -5.94 -2.18
C ALA A 181 7.21 -5.93 -3.69
N ILE A 182 6.53 -4.90 -4.22
CA ILE A 182 6.31 -4.74 -5.66
C ILE A 182 7.65 -4.54 -6.41
N GLY A 183 8.50 -3.64 -5.92
CA GLY A 183 9.76 -3.32 -6.57
C GLY A 183 10.74 -4.49 -6.59
N ASP A 184 10.84 -5.25 -5.49
CA ASP A 184 11.70 -6.43 -5.42
C ASP A 184 11.16 -7.58 -6.25
N ALA A 185 9.84 -7.80 -6.28
CA ALA A 185 9.20 -8.77 -7.16
C ALA A 185 9.42 -8.44 -8.65
N ALA A 186 9.31 -7.16 -9.02
CA ALA A 186 9.63 -6.71 -10.38
C ALA A 186 11.08 -7.02 -10.76
N ARG A 187 12.04 -6.76 -9.86
CA ARG A 187 13.45 -7.11 -10.08
C ARG A 187 13.71 -8.60 -10.25
N MET A 188 12.96 -9.46 -9.56
CA MET A 188 13.03 -10.91 -9.76
C MET A 188 12.60 -11.30 -11.18
N ILE A 189 11.53 -10.68 -11.68
CA ILE A 189 11.08 -10.89 -13.06
C ILE A 189 12.11 -10.35 -14.06
N GLU A 190 12.63 -9.14 -13.84
CA GLU A 190 13.66 -8.53 -14.70
C GLU A 190 14.91 -9.38 -14.82
N ARG A 191 15.31 -10.07 -13.73
CA ARG A 191 16.46 -10.98 -13.66
C ARG A 191 16.17 -12.40 -14.10
N ALA A 192 14.95 -12.70 -14.47
CA ALA A 192 14.48 -14.04 -14.85
C ALA A 192 14.50 -15.08 -13.71
N ASP A 193 14.38 -14.65 -12.45
CA ASP A 193 14.18 -15.57 -11.32
C ASP A 193 12.73 -16.09 -11.30
N ALA A 194 11.78 -15.31 -11.79
CA ALA A 194 10.37 -15.66 -11.97
C ALA A 194 9.83 -15.10 -13.29
N ASP A 195 8.67 -15.58 -13.74
CA ASP A 195 7.90 -15.00 -14.85
C ASP A 195 6.65 -14.27 -14.37
N VAL A 196 6.11 -14.73 -13.23
CA VAL A 196 4.95 -14.13 -12.56
C VAL A 196 5.22 -14.01 -11.07
N MET A 197 4.87 -12.86 -10.47
CA MET A 197 4.96 -12.63 -9.04
C MET A 197 3.65 -12.03 -8.50
N VAL A 198 3.11 -12.64 -7.47
CA VAL A 198 2.02 -12.06 -6.65
C VAL A 198 2.68 -11.22 -5.56
N ALA A 199 2.53 -9.91 -5.62
CA ALA A 199 3.28 -9.00 -4.76
C ALA A 199 2.42 -7.88 -4.15
N GLY A 200 2.73 -7.47 -2.94
CA GLY A 200 2.01 -6.40 -2.28
C GLY A 200 2.24 -6.32 -0.79
N GLY A 201 1.29 -5.70 -0.09
CA GLY A 201 1.33 -5.51 1.35
C GLY A 201 -0.03 -5.69 2.00
N THR A 202 -0.01 -6.04 3.28
CA THR A 202 -1.18 -6.21 4.12
C THR A 202 -0.89 -5.75 5.54
N GLU A 203 -1.89 -5.23 6.25
CA GLU A 203 -1.74 -4.80 7.64
C GLU A 203 -3.06 -4.86 8.40
N ALA A 204 -3.02 -5.28 9.67
CA ALA A 204 -4.16 -5.31 10.61
C ALA A 204 -3.72 -4.78 11.99
N ALA A 205 -3.22 -3.54 12.02
CA ALA A 205 -2.69 -2.93 13.24
C ALA A 205 -3.72 -2.07 13.99
N VAL A 206 -4.98 -2.01 13.53
CA VAL A 206 -6.08 -1.32 14.23
C VAL A 206 -6.56 -2.19 15.39
N CYS A 207 -5.74 -2.24 16.41
CA CYS A 207 -6.00 -2.99 17.63
C CYS A 207 -5.55 -2.19 18.86
N ARG A 208 -6.00 -2.59 20.07
CA ARG A 208 -5.76 -1.83 21.29
C ARG A 208 -4.28 -1.50 21.52
N ILE A 209 -3.39 -2.49 21.37
CA ILE A 209 -1.95 -2.28 21.59
C ILE A 209 -1.32 -1.45 20.45
N GLY A 210 -1.78 -1.61 19.21
CA GLY A 210 -1.34 -0.80 18.06
C GLY A 210 -1.69 0.68 18.28
N MET A 211 -2.94 0.97 18.63
CA MET A 211 -3.39 2.32 18.96
C MET A 211 -2.60 2.92 20.14
N ALA A 212 -2.42 2.15 21.22
CA ALA A 212 -1.66 2.61 22.39
C ALA A 212 -0.19 2.91 22.04
N GLY A 213 0.45 2.08 21.22
CA GLY A 213 1.84 2.25 20.80
C GLY A 213 2.05 3.52 19.98
N PHE A 214 1.23 3.75 18.95
CA PHE A 214 1.31 4.97 18.13
C PHE A 214 0.87 6.23 18.90
N ALA A 215 -0.10 6.11 19.82
CA ALA A 215 -0.49 7.20 20.72
C ALA A 215 0.66 7.59 21.66
N ALA A 216 1.38 6.62 22.22
CA ALA A 216 2.57 6.87 23.05
C ALA A 216 3.69 7.59 22.27
N ALA A 217 3.83 7.28 20.97
CA ALA A 217 4.74 7.98 20.06
C ALA A 217 4.25 9.38 19.65
N ARG A 218 3.03 9.78 20.04
CA ARG A 218 2.36 11.04 19.67
C ARG A 218 2.25 11.23 18.15
N ALA A 219 2.03 10.13 17.43
CA ALA A 219 1.98 10.11 15.97
C ALA A 219 0.55 10.24 15.42
N LEU A 220 -0.48 9.93 16.24
CA LEU A 220 -1.87 9.88 15.82
C LEU A 220 -2.58 11.22 15.96
N SER A 221 -3.53 11.49 15.05
CA SER A 221 -4.51 12.56 15.18
C SER A 221 -5.40 12.36 16.41
N THR A 222 -5.63 13.42 17.17
CA THR A 222 -6.39 13.41 18.43
C THR A 222 -7.46 14.49 18.51
N HIS A 223 -7.39 15.55 17.70
CA HIS A 223 -8.31 16.68 17.73
C HIS A 223 -9.64 16.40 17.03
N PHE A 224 -9.71 15.34 16.18
CA PHE A 224 -10.85 15.05 15.34
C PHE A 224 -11.64 13.80 15.78
N ASN A 225 -11.53 13.36 17.03
CA ASN A 225 -12.25 12.19 17.54
C ASN A 225 -13.78 12.26 17.35
N ASP A 226 -14.35 13.46 17.32
CA ASP A 226 -15.79 13.67 17.13
C ASP A 226 -16.19 13.87 15.66
N THR A 227 -15.25 14.13 14.78
CA THR A 227 -15.41 14.31 13.34
C THR A 227 -14.37 13.50 12.59
N PRO A 228 -14.40 12.15 12.70
CA PRO A 228 -13.35 11.26 12.22
C PRO A 228 -13.04 11.43 10.72
N GLU A 229 -14.04 11.69 9.90
CA GLU A 229 -13.91 11.92 8.45
C GLU A 229 -13.04 13.15 8.11
N ARG A 230 -12.83 14.05 9.07
CA ARG A 230 -12.02 15.27 8.91
C ARG A 230 -10.59 15.14 9.44
N ALA A 231 -10.22 14.02 10.03
CA ALA A 231 -8.98 13.84 10.76
C ALA A 231 -7.73 13.74 9.87
N SER A 232 -7.81 12.94 8.81
CA SER A 232 -6.71 12.83 7.85
C SER A 232 -6.80 13.97 6.83
N ARG A 233 -5.85 14.90 6.93
CA ARG A 233 -5.85 16.16 6.18
C ARG A 233 -4.45 16.57 5.71
N PRO A 234 -3.86 15.79 4.79
CA PRO A 234 -2.51 16.03 4.30
C PRO A 234 -2.31 17.47 3.82
N TRP A 235 -1.16 18.07 4.17
CA TRP A 235 -0.75 19.45 3.90
C TRP A 235 -1.63 20.58 4.46
N ASP A 236 -2.76 20.25 5.09
CA ASP A 236 -3.59 21.26 5.77
C ASP A 236 -2.89 21.74 7.05
N ARG A 237 -3.02 23.05 7.36
CA ARG A 237 -2.37 23.65 8.54
C ARG A 237 -2.88 23.13 9.88
N ASP A 238 -4.10 22.60 9.92
CA ASP A 238 -4.74 22.09 11.13
C ASP A 238 -4.52 20.58 11.34
N ARG A 239 -3.63 19.94 10.53
CA ARG A 239 -3.27 18.52 10.72
C ARG A 239 -2.52 18.31 12.02
N ASP A 240 -2.80 17.24 12.72
CA ASP A 240 -2.26 16.95 14.05
C ASP A 240 -1.67 15.55 14.23
N GLY A 241 -1.52 14.79 13.15
CA GLY A 241 -1.02 13.42 13.14
C GLY A 241 -1.74 12.54 12.13
N PHE A 242 -1.24 11.34 11.89
CA PHE A 242 -1.89 10.42 10.96
C PHE A 242 -3.08 9.70 11.60
N VAL A 243 -3.99 9.21 10.78
CA VAL A 243 -5.04 8.27 11.19
C VAL A 243 -4.58 6.87 10.78
N ILE A 244 -4.46 5.96 11.74
CA ILE A 244 -4.11 4.55 11.44
C ILE A 244 -5.21 3.92 10.60
N GLY A 245 -4.82 3.08 9.63
CA GLY A 245 -5.74 2.29 8.81
C GLY A 245 -5.28 0.84 8.72
N GLU A 246 -6.14 -0.01 8.18
CA GLU A 246 -5.87 -1.41 7.93
C GLU A 246 -6.33 -1.82 6.53
N GLY A 247 -5.78 -2.91 6.00
CA GLY A 247 -6.15 -3.40 4.69
C GLY A 247 -5.07 -4.18 3.97
N ALA A 248 -5.28 -4.40 2.68
CA ALA A 248 -4.33 -5.06 1.80
C ALA A 248 -4.46 -4.56 0.36
N GLY A 249 -3.32 -4.44 -0.31
CA GLY A 249 -3.23 -4.23 -1.74
C GLY A 249 -2.27 -5.25 -2.35
N VAL A 250 -2.72 -6.01 -3.34
CA VAL A 250 -1.91 -7.04 -3.99
C VAL A 250 -2.03 -6.92 -5.51
N LEU A 251 -0.90 -7.07 -6.18
CA LEU A 251 -0.79 -7.06 -7.64
C LEU A 251 -0.24 -8.39 -8.15
N VAL A 252 -0.60 -8.75 -9.38
CA VAL A 252 0.11 -9.75 -10.17
C VAL A 252 1.00 -9.02 -11.15
N LEU A 253 2.31 -9.18 -10.96
CA LEU A 253 3.35 -8.71 -11.88
C LEU A 253 3.73 -9.85 -12.82
N GLU A 254 3.95 -9.53 -14.08
CA GLU A 254 4.20 -10.54 -15.10
C GLU A 254 5.21 -10.02 -16.12
N GLU A 255 6.05 -10.93 -16.64
CA GLU A 255 6.93 -10.62 -17.76
C GLU A 255 6.10 -10.26 -19.01
N TYR A 256 6.47 -9.17 -19.67
CA TYR A 256 5.67 -8.57 -20.73
C TYR A 256 5.39 -9.52 -21.92
N GLN A 257 6.39 -10.28 -22.38
CA GLN A 257 6.18 -11.21 -23.50
C GLN A 257 5.36 -12.43 -23.08
N HIS A 258 5.51 -12.87 -21.82
CA HIS A 258 4.68 -13.90 -21.21
C HIS A 258 3.22 -13.45 -21.17
N ALA A 259 2.93 -12.26 -20.65
CA ALA A 259 1.59 -11.67 -20.61
C ALA A 259 0.96 -11.55 -22.01
N LYS A 260 1.72 -11.05 -22.98
CA LYS A 260 1.25 -10.95 -24.38
C LYS A 260 0.95 -12.30 -25.00
N LYS A 261 1.82 -13.28 -24.80
CA LYS A 261 1.66 -14.63 -25.38
C LYS A 261 0.37 -15.30 -24.93
N ARG A 262 -0.03 -15.08 -23.66
CA ARG A 262 -1.28 -15.64 -23.15
C ARG A 262 -2.51 -14.72 -23.32
N GLY A 263 -2.34 -13.52 -23.89
CA GLY A 263 -3.42 -12.57 -24.13
C GLY A 263 -3.94 -11.93 -22.83
N ALA A 264 -3.08 -11.73 -21.83
CA ALA A 264 -3.44 -11.11 -20.57
C ALA A 264 -3.89 -9.66 -20.74
N LYS A 265 -4.83 -9.22 -19.91
CA LYS A 265 -5.09 -7.80 -19.69
C LYS A 265 -3.85 -7.17 -19.06
N ILE A 266 -3.42 -6.04 -19.56
CA ILE A 266 -2.31 -5.27 -19.00
C ILE A 266 -2.86 -3.95 -18.48
N TYR A 267 -2.72 -3.72 -17.19
CA TYR A 267 -3.14 -2.48 -16.53
C TYR A 267 -2.12 -1.35 -16.71
N ALA A 268 -0.86 -1.65 -16.43
CA ALA A 268 0.24 -0.70 -16.50
C ALA A 268 1.56 -1.45 -16.70
N GLU A 269 2.59 -0.74 -17.12
CA GLU A 269 3.97 -1.21 -17.08
C GLU A 269 4.66 -0.66 -15.82
N PHE A 270 5.41 -1.51 -15.16
CA PHE A 270 6.32 -1.13 -14.10
C PHE A 270 7.60 -0.60 -14.74
N SER A 271 7.84 0.70 -14.65
CA SER A 271 8.91 1.37 -15.40
C SER A 271 10.16 1.64 -14.57
N GLY A 272 10.04 1.80 -13.25
CA GLY A 272 11.19 2.10 -12.42
C GLY A 272 10.94 1.94 -10.93
N TYR A 273 12.05 1.80 -10.20
CA TYR A 273 12.08 1.58 -8.77
C TYR A 273 13.30 2.25 -8.14
N GLY A 274 13.09 3.00 -7.07
CA GLY A 274 14.14 3.69 -6.35
C GLY A 274 14.02 3.50 -4.85
N MET A 275 15.16 3.29 -4.20
CA MET A 275 15.27 3.15 -2.75
C MET A 275 16.34 4.10 -2.22
N SER A 276 16.16 4.54 -0.98
CA SER A 276 17.19 5.22 -0.20
C SER A 276 16.93 5.05 1.29
N GLY A 277 17.83 5.52 2.12
CA GLY A 277 17.65 5.60 3.57
C GLY A 277 18.11 6.97 4.06
N ASP A 278 17.42 7.55 5.03
CA ASP A 278 17.73 8.87 5.57
C ASP A 278 19.04 8.90 6.37
N ALA A 279 19.35 7.80 7.06
CA ALA A 279 20.51 7.71 7.97
C ALA A 279 20.54 8.88 8.98
N HIS A 280 19.37 9.31 9.47
CA HIS A 280 19.19 10.48 10.32
C HIS A 280 18.63 10.12 11.70
N HIS A 281 17.40 9.62 11.76
CA HIS A 281 16.69 9.25 12.98
C HIS A 281 15.82 8.02 12.74
N VAL A 282 15.41 7.31 13.82
CA VAL A 282 14.64 6.05 13.69
C VAL A 282 13.24 6.28 13.15
N THR A 283 12.60 7.42 13.47
CA THR A 283 11.20 7.72 13.14
C THR A 283 10.97 9.09 12.51
N ALA A 284 11.96 9.98 12.50
CA ALA A 284 11.83 11.32 11.95
C ALA A 284 12.56 11.43 10.61
N PRO A 285 11.92 11.99 9.56
CA PRO A 285 12.59 12.22 8.29
C PRO A 285 13.76 13.20 8.43
N ALA A 286 14.74 13.10 7.53
CA ALA A 286 15.81 14.08 7.46
C ALA A 286 15.23 15.47 7.14
N PRO A 287 15.60 16.53 7.89
CA PRO A 287 14.95 17.86 7.78
C PRO A 287 14.97 18.47 6.38
N ASN A 288 15.86 18.02 5.52
CA ASN A 288 15.98 18.49 4.15
C ASN A 288 15.31 17.55 3.13
N GLY A 289 14.59 16.50 3.56
CA GLY A 289 13.95 15.52 2.69
C GLY A 289 14.91 14.84 1.71
N SER A 290 16.18 14.65 2.13
CA SER A 290 17.20 14.13 1.22
C SER A 290 16.98 12.68 0.82
N GLY A 291 16.37 11.88 1.70
CA GLY A 291 15.99 10.50 1.38
C GLY A 291 14.90 10.45 0.32
N ALA A 292 13.76 11.13 0.54
CA ALA A 292 12.67 11.27 -0.43
C ALA A 292 13.21 11.71 -1.80
N TYR A 293 14.03 12.74 -1.82
CA TYR A 293 14.67 13.22 -3.03
C TYR A 293 15.49 12.13 -3.74
N ARG A 294 16.34 11.38 -2.98
CA ARG A 294 17.20 10.33 -3.57
C ARG A 294 16.38 9.17 -4.09
N ALA A 295 15.35 8.73 -3.37
CA ALA A 295 14.49 7.64 -3.80
C ALA A 295 13.75 7.98 -5.10
N MET A 296 13.13 9.17 -5.18
CA MET A 296 12.48 9.65 -6.41
C MET A 296 13.45 9.75 -7.57
N ARG A 297 14.62 10.38 -7.35
CA ARG A 297 15.67 10.47 -8.38
C ARG A 297 16.13 9.10 -8.87
N ASN A 298 16.33 8.15 -7.96
CA ASN A 298 16.75 6.79 -8.30
C ASN A 298 15.68 6.06 -9.12
N ALA A 299 14.40 6.25 -8.79
CA ALA A 299 13.29 5.70 -9.57
C ALA A 299 13.24 6.26 -10.99
N LEU A 300 13.35 7.59 -11.14
CA LEU A 300 13.44 8.25 -12.46
C LEU A 300 14.65 7.75 -13.26
N SER A 301 15.81 7.65 -12.62
CA SER A 301 17.03 7.11 -13.25
C SER A 301 16.85 5.66 -13.70
N SER A 302 16.21 4.82 -12.88
CA SER A 302 15.89 3.43 -13.22
C SER A 302 14.97 3.34 -14.43
N ALA A 303 13.97 4.22 -14.49
CA ALA A 303 13.01 4.31 -15.59
C ALA A 303 13.58 5.00 -16.85
N LYS A 304 14.74 5.66 -16.75
CA LYS A 304 15.29 6.55 -17.79
C LYS A 304 14.31 7.67 -18.16
N MET A 305 13.68 8.25 -17.14
CA MET A 305 12.73 9.35 -17.26
C MET A 305 13.24 10.62 -16.60
N GLU A 306 12.75 11.76 -17.08
CA GLU A 306 12.97 13.07 -16.48
C GLU A 306 11.76 13.48 -15.62
N PRO A 307 11.91 14.37 -14.64
CA PRO A 307 10.78 14.85 -13.83
C PRO A 307 9.63 15.43 -14.67
N SER A 308 9.91 16.02 -15.83
CA SER A 308 8.91 16.55 -16.75
C SER A 308 8.04 15.48 -17.44
N ASP A 309 8.42 14.21 -17.34
CA ASP A 309 7.68 13.09 -17.90
C ASP A 309 6.60 12.56 -16.94
N ILE A 310 6.55 13.07 -15.71
CA ILE A 310 5.61 12.64 -14.68
C ILE A 310 4.42 13.59 -14.62
N ASP A 311 3.22 13.03 -14.64
CA ASP A 311 1.96 13.77 -14.64
C ASP A 311 1.27 13.74 -13.26
N TYR A 312 1.47 12.67 -12.49
CA TYR A 312 0.82 12.46 -11.21
C TYR A 312 1.75 11.82 -10.18
N ILE A 313 1.63 12.26 -8.93
CA ILE A 313 2.29 11.69 -7.76
C ILE A 313 1.21 11.29 -6.75
N ASN A 314 1.13 10.00 -6.42
CA ASN A 314 0.44 9.54 -5.23
C ASN A 314 1.43 9.65 -4.06
N ALA A 315 1.20 10.62 -3.21
CA ALA A 315 2.14 11.00 -2.16
C ALA A 315 2.01 10.13 -0.91
N HIS A 316 3.08 10.08 -0.13
CA HIS A 316 2.99 9.55 1.23
C HIS A 316 2.00 10.33 2.08
N GLY A 317 2.14 11.66 2.16
CA GLY A 317 1.14 12.59 2.67
C GLY A 317 0.32 12.05 3.86
N THR A 318 0.97 11.81 5.00
CA THR A 318 0.35 11.09 6.14
C THR A 318 -0.51 11.98 7.03
N SER A 319 -0.61 13.27 6.75
CA SER A 319 -1.26 14.26 7.64
C SER A 319 -0.45 14.53 8.93
N THR A 320 0.87 14.42 8.83
CA THR A 320 1.78 14.73 9.95
C THR A 320 2.37 16.14 9.81
N PRO A 321 2.55 16.88 10.93
CA PRO A 321 3.03 18.26 10.85
C PRO A 321 4.34 18.45 10.10
N LEU A 322 5.31 17.55 10.26
CA LEU A 322 6.63 17.66 9.62
C LEU A 322 6.74 16.88 8.29
N GLY A 323 6.17 15.68 8.23
CA GLY A 323 6.36 14.77 7.11
C GLY A 323 5.87 15.35 5.79
N ASP A 324 4.67 15.91 5.80
CA ASP A 324 3.99 16.39 4.60
C ASP A 324 4.73 17.56 3.94
N GLU A 325 5.25 18.52 4.73
CA GLU A 325 6.01 19.66 4.20
C GLU A 325 7.37 19.23 3.65
N ILE A 326 8.06 18.33 4.35
CA ILE A 326 9.36 17.79 3.91
C ILE A 326 9.23 17.03 2.59
N GLU A 327 8.17 16.23 2.44
CA GLU A 327 7.90 15.51 1.19
C GLU A 327 7.59 16.49 0.06
N HIS A 328 6.70 17.45 0.28
CA HIS A 328 6.36 18.48 -0.70
C HIS A 328 7.62 19.24 -1.18
N ASP A 329 8.49 19.66 -0.26
CA ASP A 329 9.74 20.36 -0.59
C ASP A 329 10.72 19.47 -1.37
N ALA A 330 10.79 18.17 -1.03
CA ALA A 330 11.62 17.22 -1.76
C ALA A 330 11.13 17.04 -3.20
N VAL A 331 9.80 16.97 -3.43
CA VAL A 331 9.19 16.95 -4.76
C VAL A 331 9.51 18.24 -5.52
N LYS A 332 9.23 19.40 -4.93
CA LYS A 332 9.54 20.70 -5.58
C LYS A 332 11.01 20.81 -5.98
N ARG A 333 11.92 20.39 -5.12
CA ARG A 333 13.36 20.41 -5.40
C ARG A 333 13.75 19.51 -6.56
N LEU A 334 13.15 18.29 -6.65
CA LEU A 334 13.45 17.35 -7.73
C LEU A 334 12.87 17.81 -9.07
N PHE A 335 11.62 18.26 -9.04
CA PHE A 335 10.86 18.60 -10.24
C PHE A 335 11.19 20.00 -10.78
N GLY A 336 11.71 20.92 -9.94
CA GLY A 336 12.03 22.27 -10.36
C GLY A 336 10.84 22.95 -11.04
N SER A 337 11.02 23.44 -12.27
CA SER A 337 9.94 24.07 -13.03
C SER A 337 8.81 23.10 -13.45
N ALA A 338 9.05 21.80 -13.47
CA ALA A 338 8.03 20.78 -13.78
C ALA A 338 7.03 20.61 -12.63
N ALA A 339 7.38 21.01 -11.40
CA ALA A 339 6.47 20.94 -10.23
C ALA A 339 5.14 21.68 -10.45
N ASN A 340 5.11 22.72 -11.29
CA ASN A 340 3.88 23.47 -11.62
C ASN A 340 2.93 22.71 -12.56
N LYS A 341 3.34 21.56 -13.11
CA LYS A 341 2.57 20.78 -14.09
C LYS A 341 2.11 19.43 -13.54
N VAL A 342 2.79 18.93 -12.52
CA VAL A 342 2.45 17.65 -11.90
C VAL A 342 1.35 17.82 -10.86
N SER A 343 0.35 16.93 -10.88
CA SER A 343 -0.63 16.84 -9.80
C SER A 343 -0.12 15.88 -8.73
N MET A 344 -0.30 16.22 -7.46
CA MET A 344 0.08 15.38 -6.32
C MET A 344 -1.12 15.26 -5.36
N SER A 345 -1.49 14.05 -4.94
CA SER A 345 -2.54 13.87 -3.96
C SER A 345 -2.21 12.78 -2.95
N SER A 346 -2.85 12.82 -1.78
CA SER A 346 -2.77 11.75 -0.79
C SER A 346 -4.10 11.09 -0.56
N THR A 347 -4.20 9.84 -0.99
CA THR A 347 -5.39 9.00 -0.78
C THR A 347 -5.56 8.57 0.68
N LYS A 348 -4.54 8.76 1.52
CA LYS A 348 -4.65 8.58 2.99
C LYS A 348 -5.67 9.52 3.63
N SER A 349 -6.03 10.62 2.98
CA SER A 349 -7.14 11.47 3.40
C SER A 349 -8.48 10.73 3.44
N SER A 350 -8.66 9.70 2.61
CA SER A 350 -9.89 8.89 2.53
C SER A 350 -9.82 7.60 3.37
N ILE A 351 -8.66 6.94 3.43
CA ILE A 351 -8.54 5.59 4.00
C ILE A 351 -7.69 5.53 5.28
N GLY A 352 -7.04 6.64 5.65
CA GLY A 352 -5.99 6.61 6.67
C GLY A 352 -4.70 5.99 6.17
N HIS A 353 -3.76 5.79 7.08
CA HIS A 353 -2.45 5.22 6.79
C HIS A 353 -2.45 3.71 7.04
N LEU A 354 -2.44 2.92 5.98
CA LEU A 354 -2.50 1.45 6.04
C LEU A 354 -1.14 0.80 6.38
N LEU A 355 -0.17 1.56 6.86
CA LEU A 355 1.15 1.08 7.27
C LEU A 355 1.79 0.21 6.17
N GLY A 356 2.08 -1.07 6.47
CA GLY A 356 2.72 -1.97 5.51
C GLY A 356 1.93 -2.25 4.24
N ALA A 357 0.61 -2.02 4.24
CA ALA A 357 -0.23 -2.13 3.05
C ALA A 357 -0.30 -0.82 2.24
N ALA A 358 0.19 0.32 2.76
CA ALA A 358 -0.01 1.63 2.16
C ALA A 358 0.52 1.69 0.73
N GLY A 359 1.81 1.39 0.51
CA GLY A 359 2.44 1.54 -0.79
C GLY A 359 1.82 0.67 -1.90
N SER A 360 1.40 -0.55 -1.58
CA SER A 360 0.75 -1.41 -2.58
C SER A 360 -0.69 -0.99 -2.90
N THR A 361 -1.42 -0.52 -1.90
CA THR A 361 -2.77 0.04 -2.10
C THR A 361 -2.70 1.30 -2.95
N GLU A 362 -1.77 2.19 -2.67
CA GLU A 362 -1.55 3.44 -3.41
C GLU A 362 -1.01 3.20 -4.83
N ALA A 363 -0.18 2.17 -5.02
CA ALA A 363 0.20 1.72 -6.37
C ALA A 363 -1.03 1.29 -7.20
N ILE A 364 -1.97 0.57 -6.59
CA ILE A 364 -3.22 0.19 -7.28
C ILE A 364 -4.08 1.43 -7.58
N PHE A 365 -4.22 2.38 -6.67
CA PHE A 365 -4.93 3.64 -6.93
C PHE A 365 -4.26 4.43 -8.07
N THR A 366 -2.95 4.43 -8.12
CA THR A 366 -2.18 5.03 -9.20
C THR A 366 -2.44 4.36 -10.56
N ILE A 367 -2.48 3.02 -10.59
CA ILE A 367 -2.85 2.25 -11.78
C ILE A 367 -4.28 2.59 -12.23
N LEU A 368 -5.22 2.69 -11.29
CA LEU A 368 -6.61 3.03 -11.59
C LEU A 368 -6.74 4.48 -12.08
N ALA A 369 -5.93 5.42 -11.54
CA ALA A 369 -5.85 6.78 -12.05
C ALA A 369 -5.38 6.80 -13.52
N ILE A 370 -4.34 6.03 -13.84
CA ILE A 370 -3.85 5.85 -15.22
C ILE A 370 -4.94 5.28 -16.13
N GLN A 371 -5.65 4.24 -15.68
CA GLN A 371 -6.65 3.55 -16.51
C GLN A 371 -7.87 4.43 -16.79
N ASN A 372 -8.31 5.21 -15.79
CA ASN A 372 -9.53 6.01 -15.86
C ASN A 372 -9.28 7.47 -16.30
N GLY A 373 -8.03 7.95 -16.30
CA GLY A 373 -7.72 9.35 -16.56
C GLY A 373 -8.26 10.29 -15.47
N ILE A 374 -8.30 9.82 -14.22
CA ILE A 374 -8.82 10.56 -13.06
C ILE A 374 -7.83 10.44 -11.91
N VAL A 375 -7.36 11.59 -11.41
CA VAL A 375 -6.53 11.68 -10.21
C VAL A 375 -7.42 11.76 -8.97
N PRO A 376 -7.23 10.87 -7.97
CA PRO A 376 -7.97 10.92 -6.71
C PRO A 376 -7.69 12.22 -5.94
N PRO A 377 -8.67 12.70 -5.13
CA PRO A 377 -8.51 13.94 -4.37
C PRO A 377 -7.69 13.76 -3.09
N THR A 378 -7.20 14.89 -2.56
CA THR A 378 -6.81 15.05 -1.17
C THR A 378 -7.99 15.65 -0.41
N LEU A 379 -8.65 14.86 0.44
CA LEU A 379 -9.75 15.35 1.27
C LEU A 379 -9.24 16.26 2.38
N ASN A 380 -10.12 17.12 2.88
CA ASN A 380 -9.90 17.98 4.05
C ASN A 380 -8.76 19.02 3.91
N LEU A 381 -8.25 19.26 2.70
CA LEU A 381 -7.26 20.30 2.44
C LEU A 381 -7.94 21.65 2.26
N GLU A 382 -8.37 22.26 3.37
CA GLU A 382 -9.10 23.53 3.40
C GLU A 382 -8.15 24.73 3.43
N ASN A 383 -7.07 24.60 4.20
CA ASN A 383 -6.07 25.64 4.44
C ASN A 383 -4.65 25.09 4.27
N PRO A 384 -4.10 25.05 3.06
CA PRO A 384 -2.73 24.55 2.86
C PRO A 384 -1.70 25.27 3.73
N SER A 385 -0.71 24.51 4.23
CA SER A 385 0.44 25.08 4.92
C SER A 385 1.21 26.04 4.03
N GLU A 386 1.90 27.00 4.64
CA GLU A 386 2.73 27.95 3.91
C GLU A 386 3.81 27.21 3.10
N GLY A 387 3.94 27.55 1.83
CA GLY A 387 4.88 26.90 0.88
C GLY A 387 4.34 25.67 0.17
N CYS A 388 3.21 25.11 0.60
CA CYS A 388 2.53 24.01 -0.09
C CYS A 388 1.68 24.55 -1.27
N ASP A 389 2.32 24.90 -2.37
CA ASP A 389 1.76 25.66 -3.51
C ASP A 389 1.65 24.84 -4.81
N MET A 390 1.95 23.55 -4.78
CA MET A 390 1.72 22.64 -5.90
C MET A 390 0.22 22.34 -6.07
N ASP A 391 -0.15 21.72 -7.19
CA ASP A 391 -1.50 21.17 -7.37
C ASP A 391 -1.68 19.91 -6.51
N LEU A 392 -2.25 20.08 -5.32
CA LEU A 392 -2.48 19.00 -4.34
C LEU A 392 -3.86 18.33 -4.48
N VAL A 393 -4.58 18.62 -5.56
CA VAL A 393 -5.90 18.07 -5.90
C VAL A 393 -6.89 18.13 -4.72
N PRO A 394 -7.19 19.33 -4.19
CA PRO A 394 -8.03 19.46 -3.01
C PRO A 394 -9.49 19.10 -3.31
N HIS A 395 -10.09 18.36 -2.37
CA HIS A 395 -11.52 18.03 -2.26
C HIS A 395 -12.09 17.16 -3.37
N GLU A 396 -11.87 17.47 -4.65
CA GLU A 396 -12.51 16.81 -5.78
C GLU A 396 -11.51 16.09 -6.69
N ALA A 397 -11.94 14.91 -7.19
CA ALA A 397 -11.14 14.17 -8.17
C ALA A 397 -10.97 14.99 -9.46
N LYS A 398 -9.77 14.96 -10.02
CA LYS A 398 -9.39 15.74 -11.18
C LYS A 398 -9.31 14.87 -12.43
N ALA A 399 -10.14 15.18 -13.44
CA ALA A 399 -9.99 14.57 -14.75
C ALA A 399 -8.69 15.08 -15.42
N VAL A 400 -7.91 14.17 -15.99
CA VAL A 400 -6.66 14.46 -16.69
C VAL A 400 -6.73 13.94 -18.11
N SER A 401 -6.58 14.84 -19.07
CA SER A 401 -6.67 14.54 -20.52
C SER A 401 -5.32 14.16 -21.11
N TYR A 402 -4.54 13.32 -20.44
CA TYR A 402 -3.26 12.87 -20.95
C TYR A 402 -3.42 11.59 -21.78
N THR A 403 -2.80 11.56 -22.94
CA THR A 403 -2.69 10.35 -23.77
C THR A 403 -1.83 9.27 -23.12
N HIS A 404 -0.96 9.67 -22.18
CA HIS A 404 -0.06 8.81 -21.41
C HIS A 404 0.05 9.40 -20.01
N LEU A 405 -0.65 8.85 -19.03
CA LEU A 405 -0.46 9.19 -17.62
C LEU A 405 0.74 8.42 -17.10
N ARG A 406 1.70 9.10 -16.52
CA ARG A 406 2.84 8.53 -15.80
C ARG A 406 2.75 8.97 -14.36
N ALA A 407 2.71 8.03 -13.46
CA ALA A 407 2.47 8.30 -12.07
C ALA A 407 3.56 7.71 -11.18
N HIS A 408 3.81 8.41 -10.09
CA HIS A 408 4.82 8.09 -9.11
C HIS A 408 4.16 7.89 -7.75
N GLU A 409 4.51 6.84 -7.07
CA GLU A 409 4.06 6.60 -5.70
C GLU A 409 5.23 6.89 -4.75
N THR A 410 4.97 7.56 -3.64
CA THR A 410 6.00 8.01 -2.70
C THR A 410 5.72 7.54 -1.28
N GLU A 411 6.77 7.07 -0.59
CA GLU A 411 6.66 6.66 0.81
C GLU A 411 7.88 7.09 1.63
N ALA A 412 7.65 7.63 2.83
CA ALA A 412 8.69 8.16 3.72
C ALA A 412 9.20 7.12 4.74
N ASP A 413 10.37 7.33 5.31
CA ASP A 413 11.12 6.59 6.35
C ASP A 413 12.05 5.47 5.86
N LEU A 414 11.66 4.65 4.92
CA LEU A 414 12.54 3.78 4.14
C LEU A 414 12.13 3.96 2.67
N GLU A 415 12.63 5.00 2.08
CA GLU A 415 12.15 5.60 0.86
C GLU A 415 12.12 4.64 -0.33
N CYS A 416 10.93 4.25 -0.72
CA CYS A 416 10.65 3.45 -1.89
C CYS A 416 9.83 4.24 -2.90
N ARG A 417 10.09 4.05 -4.18
CA ARG A 417 9.40 4.74 -5.28
C ARG A 417 9.16 3.78 -6.43
N LEU A 418 7.92 3.73 -6.87
CA LEU A 418 7.49 2.98 -8.03
C LEU A 418 7.12 3.94 -9.16
N LEU A 419 7.47 3.60 -10.38
CA LEU A 419 7.03 4.29 -11.59
C LEU A 419 6.17 3.36 -12.43
N LEU A 420 4.95 3.77 -12.69
CA LEU A 420 3.95 3.05 -13.46
C LEU A 420 3.59 3.86 -14.72
N GLU A 421 3.43 3.18 -15.84
CA GLU A 421 3.16 3.81 -17.13
C GLU A 421 2.05 3.04 -17.87
N LYS A 422 1.11 3.79 -18.51
CA LYS A 422 0.17 3.21 -19.45
C LYS A 422 0.84 3.10 -20.82
N LYS A 423 0.96 1.90 -21.33
CA LYS A 423 1.39 1.67 -22.73
C LYS A 423 0.23 1.22 -23.59
N LYS A 424 0.25 1.72 -24.87
CA LYS A 424 -0.69 1.32 -25.93
C LYS A 424 -0.42 -0.10 -26.41
#